data_c71489536be59a85fe544776aef207b8
#
_entry.id   c71489536be59a85fe544776aef207b8
#
_cell.length_a   1.000
_cell.length_b   1.000
_cell.length_c   1.000
_cell.angle_alpha   90.00
_cell.angle_beta   90.00
_cell.angle_gamma   90.00
#
_symmetry.space_group_name_H-M   'P 1'
#
loop_
_entity.id
_entity.type
_entity.pdbx_description
1 polymer ?
#
loop_
_entity_poly.entity_id
_entity_poly.type
_entity_poly.pdbx_seq_one_letter_code
_entity_poly.pdbx_strand_id
1 'polypeptide(L)'
;MTLPEPCLVVLVGPGAAGKSTWAAAHFRSDRVVSSDALRALAGAGEDDIAASGDAFEILELVVERRVRRGLTTVVDTLGLDAARRRRWIGLARECGMPCVAVAFDTPAAQCRARNRARTGKRIPADVLTRQLREWTRTRDVLPDEGFSLVLHETAVRTAPPAFAEAATARQRQAEAPARLRFGLHLAEFKGVDVRATAQAAEAAGFDAVYVMDHFRQIPQVGRAWDDFLESWTTLAYIAACTERVRLGTLVSGVTYRNVAHLGKIAATLDVLSGGRAVCGLGLAWFKDEHKAYGWDFPNVRERYALLEDALQLLPLLWGKGSPGFQGRVLNVPEAMCYPRPVHGRIPIIVGGNGERHTLRLAAQYADAANVMGDLETVRRKASVLRQYNRQTALTHLTTALVSRDDRALDALVEAGRGRRPRDTYAAAVHAGTVDDHIGRFRALADSGVQEVMVRLPHPDCMEPMSQVIAAFRG
;
A
#
# COMPACT_ATOMS: atom_id res chain seq x y z
N MET A 1 -3.16 11.96 7.36
CA MET A 1 -3.39 10.69 8.09
C MET A 1 -4.49 9.90 7.40
N THR A 2 -4.42 8.58 7.40
CA THR A 2 -5.43 7.72 6.76
C THR A 2 -6.31 7.09 7.84
N LEU A 3 -7.63 7.29 7.73
CA LEU A 3 -8.61 6.67 8.61
C LEU A 3 -9.09 5.33 8.04
N PRO A 4 -9.43 4.35 8.89
CA PRO A 4 -10.06 3.12 8.42
C PRO A 4 -11.41 3.41 7.76
N GLU A 5 -11.79 2.60 6.78
CA GLU A 5 -13.12 2.65 6.18
C GLU A 5 -13.70 1.23 6.21
N PRO A 6 -14.89 1.03 6.82
CA PRO A 6 -15.76 2.04 7.42
C PRO A 6 -15.29 2.54 8.81
N CYS A 7 -15.62 3.79 9.13
CA CYS A 7 -15.42 4.36 10.47
C CYS A 7 -16.52 5.36 10.84
N LEU A 8 -16.72 5.56 12.14
CA LEU A 8 -17.53 6.65 12.68
C LEU A 8 -16.59 7.78 13.10
N VAL A 9 -16.73 8.96 12.53
CA VAL A 9 -15.93 10.15 12.85
C VAL A 9 -16.79 11.14 13.62
N VAL A 10 -16.38 11.53 14.80
CA VAL A 10 -17.07 12.51 15.65
C VAL A 10 -16.25 13.77 15.72
N LEU A 11 -16.80 14.89 15.22
CA LEU A 11 -16.15 16.19 15.32
C LEU A 11 -16.42 16.80 16.69
N VAL A 12 -15.36 17.21 17.39
CA VAL A 12 -15.46 17.73 18.76
C VAL A 12 -14.78 19.09 18.88
N GLY A 13 -15.53 20.09 19.30
CA GLY A 13 -15.00 21.45 19.49
C GLY A 13 -16.08 22.54 19.54
N PRO A 14 -15.71 23.75 19.92
CA PRO A 14 -16.66 24.87 20.07
C PRO A 14 -17.24 25.32 18.74
N GLY A 15 -18.26 26.13 18.77
CA GLY A 15 -18.78 26.82 17.60
C GLY A 15 -17.73 27.72 16.94
N ALA A 16 -17.80 27.87 15.62
CA ALA A 16 -16.84 28.61 14.79
C ALA A 16 -15.39 28.09 14.83
N ALA A 17 -15.16 26.85 15.31
CA ALA A 17 -13.84 26.21 15.28
C ALA A 17 -13.40 25.71 13.90
N GLY A 18 -14.31 25.61 12.91
CA GLY A 18 -13.99 25.18 11.56
C GLY A 18 -14.39 23.73 11.23
N LYS A 19 -15.16 23.07 12.09
CA LYS A 19 -15.57 21.65 11.94
C LYS A 19 -16.23 21.34 10.60
N SER A 20 -17.29 22.07 10.24
CA SER A 20 -18.04 21.82 8.99
C SER A 20 -17.20 22.10 7.75
N THR A 21 -16.34 23.14 7.78
CA THR A 21 -15.38 23.42 6.71
C THR A 21 -14.39 22.28 6.55
N TRP A 22 -13.89 21.75 7.67
CA TRP A 22 -12.97 20.59 7.65
C TRP A 22 -13.68 19.33 7.14
N ALA A 23 -14.92 19.06 7.59
CA ALA A 23 -15.70 17.92 7.11
C ALA A 23 -15.91 17.99 5.59
N ALA A 24 -16.30 19.14 5.06
CA ALA A 24 -16.51 19.35 3.62
C ALA A 24 -15.22 19.21 2.79
N ALA A 25 -14.06 19.54 3.37
CA ALA A 25 -12.77 19.42 2.70
C ALA A 25 -12.26 17.96 2.64
N HIS A 26 -12.72 17.08 3.53
CA HIS A 26 -12.16 15.74 3.69
C HIS A 26 -13.15 14.60 3.37
N PHE A 27 -14.46 14.87 3.36
CA PHE A 27 -15.49 13.88 3.14
C PHE A 27 -16.53 14.34 2.13
N ARG A 28 -17.10 13.41 1.41
CA ARG A 28 -18.28 13.69 0.55
C ARG A 28 -19.47 14.07 1.42
N SER A 29 -20.33 14.92 0.89
CA SER A 29 -21.52 15.42 1.62
C SER A 29 -22.46 14.30 2.09
N ASP A 30 -22.58 13.21 1.33
CA ASP A 30 -23.40 12.04 1.66
C ASP A 30 -22.86 11.22 2.87
N ARG A 31 -21.65 11.51 3.33
CA ARG A 31 -21.05 10.91 4.54
C ARG A 31 -21.18 11.77 5.79
N VAL A 32 -21.53 13.04 5.62
CA VAL A 32 -21.61 14.01 6.72
C VAL A 32 -23.04 14.14 7.20
N VAL A 33 -23.26 13.88 8.48
CA VAL A 33 -24.55 14.06 9.18
C VAL A 33 -24.41 15.29 10.08
N SER A 34 -24.96 16.42 9.63
CA SER A 34 -24.84 17.73 10.31
C SER A 34 -26.09 18.06 11.09
N SER A 35 -25.92 18.42 12.37
CA SER A 35 -27.04 18.89 13.20
C SER A 35 -27.67 20.19 12.69
N ASP A 36 -26.88 21.06 12.06
CA ASP A 36 -27.38 22.32 11.50
C ASP A 36 -28.22 22.05 10.23
N ALA A 37 -27.76 21.17 9.34
CA ALA A 37 -28.52 20.77 8.16
C ALA A 37 -29.84 20.07 8.54
N LEU A 38 -29.83 19.20 9.54
CA LEU A 38 -31.04 18.54 10.04
C LEU A 38 -31.99 19.50 10.74
N ARG A 39 -31.47 20.55 11.39
CA ARG A 39 -32.33 21.62 11.96
C ARG A 39 -33.04 22.39 10.86
N ALA A 40 -32.38 22.68 9.75
CA ALA A 40 -33.01 23.29 8.59
C ALA A 40 -34.07 22.39 7.94
N LEU A 41 -33.94 21.08 8.05
CA LEU A 41 -34.90 20.11 7.52
C LEU A 41 -36.11 19.92 8.44
N ALA A 42 -35.91 19.95 9.77
CA ALA A 42 -36.95 19.73 10.78
C ALA A 42 -37.69 21.02 11.17
N GLY A 43 -37.09 22.21 10.93
CA GLY A 43 -37.61 23.51 11.33
C GLY A 43 -37.61 24.55 10.19
N ALA A 44 -37.69 25.82 10.55
CA ALA A 44 -37.75 26.94 9.61
C ALA A 44 -36.38 27.33 9.00
N GLY A 45 -35.26 26.66 9.43
CA GLY A 45 -33.92 26.93 8.96
C GLY A 45 -32.84 26.47 9.93
N GLU A 46 -31.56 26.58 9.56
CA GLU A 46 -30.42 26.21 10.43
C GLU A 46 -30.39 26.96 11.75
N ASP A 47 -31.06 28.14 11.82
CA ASP A 47 -31.13 29.02 12.97
C ASP A 47 -32.32 28.72 13.91
N ASP A 48 -33.20 27.81 13.54
CA ASP A 48 -34.36 27.42 14.35
C ASP A 48 -33.94 26.57 15.55
N ILE A 49 -33.62 27.24 16.65
CA ILE A 49 -33.18 26.57 17.89
C ILE A 49 -34.29 25.70 18.48
N ALA A 50 -35.57 26.01 18.25
CA ALA A 50 -36.68 25.23 18.75
C ALA A 50 -36.70 23.80 18.14
N ALA A 51 -36.32 23.68 16.88
CA ALA A 51 -36.18 22.40 16.18
C ALA A 51 -34.92 21.57 16.56
N SER A 52 -34.12 22.03 17.52
CA SER A 52 -32.87 21.34 17.88
C SER A 52 -33.10 19.93 18.46
N GLY A 53 -34.20 19.72 19.21
CA GLY A 53 -34.57 18.41 19.72
C GLY A 53 -34.80 17.42 18.59
N ASP A 54 -35.69 17.76 17.68
CA ASP A 54 -36.07 16.94 16.54
C ASP A 54 -34.86 16.66 15.62
N ALA A 55 -34.03 17.69 15.37
CA ALA A 55 -32.81 17.54 14.57
C ALA A 55 -31.84 16.53 15.19
N PHE A 56 -31.69 16.50 16.50
CA PHE A 56 -30.84 15.52 17.18
C PHE A 56 -31.44 14.12 17.19
N GLU A 57 -32.75 13.95 17.32
CA GLU A 57 -33.41 12.63 17.19
C GLU A 57 -33.20 12.06 15.78
N ILE A 58 -33.39 12.87 14.75
CA ILE A 58 -33.14 12.48 13.36
C ILE A 58 -31.66 12.14 13.17
N LEU A 59 -30.74 12.98 13.71
CA LEU A 59 -29.30 12.73 13.63
C LEU A 59 -28.92 11.38 14.24
N GLU A 60 -29.39 11.09 15.44
CA GLU A 60 -29.10 9.83 16.12
C GLU A 60 -29.63 8.63 15.34
N LEU A 61 -30.86 8.72 14.80
CA LEU A 61 -31.42 7.68 13.94
C LEU A 61 -30.60 7.46 12.67
N VAL A 62 -30.24 8.52 11.97
CA VAL A 62 -29.44 8.44 10.74
C VAL A 62 -28.05 7.86 11.05
N VAL A 63 -27.37 8.33 12.09
CA VAL A 63 -26.07 7.80 12.51
C VAL A 63 -26.17 6.31 12.83
N GLU A 64 -27.16 5.90 13.62
CA GLU A 64 -27.37 4.50 13.98
C GLU A 64 -27.58 3.62 12.74
N ARG A 65 -28.45 4.02 11.81
CA ARG A 65 -28.74 3.27 10.58
C ARG A 65 -27.51 3.14 9.69
N ARG A 66 -26.72 4.21 9.59
CA ARG A 66 -25.50 4.20 8.78
C ARG A 66 -24.41 3.33 9.39
N VAL A 67 -24.19 3.42 10.71
CA VAL A 67 -23.20 2.61 11.43
C VAL A 67 -23.56 1.12 11.35
N ARG A 68 -24.84 0.75 11.58
CA ARG A 68 -25.30 -0.65 11.45
C ARG A 68 -25.18 -1.21 10.03
N ARG A 69 -25.15 -0.35 9.00
CA ARG A 69 -24.90 -0.73 7.62
C ARG A 69 -23.41 -0.73 7.24
N GLY A 70 -22.51 -0.48 8.19
CA GLY A 70 -21.07 -0.41 7.93
C GLY A 70 -20.66 0.76 7.03
N LEU A 71 -21.37 1.90 7.11
CA LEU A 71 -21.08 3.08 6.27
C LEU A 71 -20.26 4.10 7.05
N THR A 72 -19.15 4.55 6.45
CA THR A 72 -18.39 5.69 7.00
C THR A 72 -19.31 6.87 7.22
N THR A 73 -19.32 7.41 8.44
CA THR A 73 -20.23 8.46 8.85
C THR A 73 -19.46 9.52 9.65
N VAL A 74 -19.62 10.77 9.28
CA VAL A 74 -19.06 11.93 9.99
C VAL A 74 -20.19 12.65 10.73
N VAL A 75 -20.07 12.76 12.05
CA VAL A 75 -21.04 13.46 12.90
C VAL A 75 -20.56 14.90 13.08
N ASP A 76 -21.18 15.83 12.36
CA ASP A 76 -20.87 17.26 12.42
C ASP A 76 -21.81 17.96 13.41
N THR A 77 -21.37 17.97 14.66
CA THR A 77 -22.02 18.66 15.78
C THR A 77 -20.97 19.40 16.61
N LEU A 78 -21.35 19.99 17.74
CA LEU A 78 -20.37 20.49 18.72
C LEU A 78 -19.55 19.33 19.34
N GLY A 79 -20.16 18.15 19.47
CA GLY A 79 -19.53 16.98 20.09
C GLY A 79 -19.17 17.17 21.57
N LEU A 80 -19.71 18.19 22.26
CA LEU A 80 -19.35 18.52 23.66
C LEU A 80 -20.10 17.67 24.69
N ASP A 81 -21.22 17.06 24.31
CA ASP A 81 -22.02 16.20 25.19
C ASP A 81 -21.37 14.82 25.38
N ALA A 82 -20.86 14.55 26.56
CA ALA A 82 -20.18 13.30 26.88
C ALA A 82 -21.11 12.07 26.83
N ALA A 83 -22.41 12.21 27.14
CA ALA A 83 -23.36 11.09 27.07
C ALA A 83 -23.55 10.64 25.61
N ARG A 84 -23.69 11.58 24.69
CA ARG A 84 -23.78 11.30 23.24
C ARG A 84 -22.50 10.69 22.71
N ARG A 85 -21.34 11.20 23.09
CA ARG A 85 -20.06 10.60 22.65
C ARG A 85 -19.96 9.13 23.09
N ARG A 86 -20.27 8.85 24.35
CA ARG A 86 -20.29 7.45 24.87
C ARG A 86 -21.26 6.56 24.12
N ARG A 87 -22.45 7.07 23.79
CA ARG A 87 -23.44 6.33 22.99
C ARG A 87 -22.90 5.99 21.59
N TRP A 88 -22.28 6.94 20.91
CA TRP A 88 -21.68 6.70 19.57
C TRP A 88 -20.49 5.74 19.63
N ILE A 89 -19.64 5.84 20.64
CA ILE A 89 -18.55 4.88 20.89
C ILE A 89 -19.12 3.48 21.12
N GLY A 90 -20.15 3.34 21.94
CA GLY A 90 -20.84 2.06 22.21
C GLY A 90 -21.42 1.45 20.93
N LEU A 91 -22.18 2.25 20.17
CA LEU A 91 -22.77 1.83 18.90
C LEU A 91 -21.71 1.37 17.88
N ALA A 92 -20.65 2.12 17.74
CA ALA A 92 -19.55 1.77 16.83
C ALA A 92 -18.88 0.45 17.27
N ARG A 93 -18.65 0.27 18.58
CA ARG A 93 -18.08 -0.95 19.16
C ARG A 93 -18.99 -2.17 18.93
N GLU A 94 -20.30 -2.03 19.14
CA GLU A 94 -21.29 -3.10 18.86
C GLU A 94 -21.25 -3.54 17.38
N CYS A 95 -20.99 -2.62 16.47
CA CYS A 95 -20.91 -2.88 15.03
C CYS A 95 -19.49 -3.24 14.54
N GLY A 96 -18.51 -3.38 15.44
CA GLY A 96 -17.12 -3.67 15.07
C GLY A 96 -16.46 -2.56 14.23
N MET A 97 -16.94 -1.33 14.38
CA MET A 97 -16.50 -0.17 13.59
C MET A 97 -15.60 0.73 14.45
N PRO A 98 -14.45 1.20 13.95
CA PRO A 98 -13.64 2.21 14.63
C PRO A 98 -14.41 3.51 14.83
N CYS A 99 -14.33 4.08 16.05
CA CYS A 99 -14.88 5.39 16.38
C CYS A 99 -13.72 6.36 16.59
N VAL A 100 -13.66 7.42 15.78
CA VAL A 100 -12.55 8.39 15.77
C VAL A 100 -13.08 9.74 16.21
N ALA A 101 -12.44 10.40 17.18
CA ALA A 101 -12.69 11.80 17.48
C ALA A 101 -11.72 12.71 16.70
N VAL A 102 -12.25 13.81 16.16
CA VAL A 102 -11.44 14.91 15.62
C VAL A 102 -11.66 16.14 16.47
N ALA A 103 -10.64 16.51 17.23
CA ALA A 103 -10.61 17.61 18.17
C ALA A 103 -10.17 18.93 17.48
N PHE A 104 -10.93 20.00 17.68
CA PHE A 104 -10.64 21.30 17.10
C PHE A 104 -10.13 22.28 18.16
N ASP A 105 -8.81 22.40 18.23
CA ASP A 105 -8.09 23.26 19.20
C ASP A 105 -7.96 24.72 18.74
N THR A 106 -8.92 25.22 17.93
CA THR A 106 -8.93 26.60 17.46
C THR A 106 -8.96 27.58 18.63
N PRO A 107 -8.00 28.53 18.75
CA PRO A 107 -7.93 29.49 19.84
C PRO A 107 -9.24 30.26 20.04
N ALA A 108 -9.64 30.49 21.29
CA ALA A 108 -10.89 31.20 21.65
C ALA A 108 -11.03 32.58 20.96
N ALA A 109 -9.92 33.31 20.85
CA ALA A 109 -9.90 34.60 20.13
C ALA A 109 -10.28 34.44 18.64
N GLN A 110 -9.77 33.38 17.99
CA GLN A 110 -10.05 33.09 16.59
C GLN A 110 -11.50 32.60 16.39
N CYS A 111 -12.03 31.77 17.30
CA CYS A 111 -13.44 31.37 17.27
C CYS A 111 -14.37 32.63 17.38
N ARG A 112 -14.05 33.54 18.29
CA ARG A 112 -14.81 34.81 18.42
C ARG A 112 -14.70 35.69 17.19
N ALA A 113 -13.50 35.82 16.58
CA ALA A 113 -13.29 36.58 15.35
C ALA A 113 -14.07 35.97 14.18
N ARG A 114 -13.98 34.68 13.98
CA ARG A 114 -14.74 33.95 12.94
C ARG A 114 -16.25 34.08 13.14
N ASN A 115 -16.74 34.02 14.39
CA ASN A 115 -18.16 34.19 14.69
C ASN A 115 -18.65 35.61 14.37
N ARG A 116 -17.86 36.65 14.63
CA ARG A 116 -18.19 38.02 14.27
C ARG A 116 -18.22 38.25 12.75
N ALA A 117 -17.32 37.57 12.02
CA ALA A 117 -17.21 37.74 10.57
C ALA A 117 -18.27 36.95 9.77
N ARG A 118 -19.10 36.12 10.42
CA ARG A 118 -20.17 35.36 9.75
C ARG A 118 -21.23 36.32 9.16
N THR A 119 -21.59 36.07 7.91
CA THR A 119 -22.65 36.82 7.20
C THR A 119 -24.06 36.28 7.46
N GLY A 120 -24.15 35.02 8.02
CA GLY A 120 -25.42 34.37 8.42
C GLY A 120 -25.50 34.19 9.93
N LYS A 121 -25.77 32.95 10.35
CA LYS A 121 -25.94 32.57 11.74
C LYS A 121 -24.75 32.96 12.61
N ARG A 122 -24.97 33.88 13.55
CA ARG A 122 -24.03 34.25 14.61
C ARG A 122 -24.43 33.58 15.91
N ILE A 123 -23.46 32.93 16.55
CA ILE A 123 -23.66 32.35 17.89
C ILE A 123 -23.66 33.50 18.91
N PRO A 124 -24.67 33.62 19.81
CA PRO A 124 -24.64 34.60 20.88
C PRO A 124 -23.36 34.50 21.71
N ALA A 125 -22.84 35.65 22.15
CA ALA A 125 -21.50 35.71 22.77
C ALA A 125 -21.40 34.93 24.08
N ASP A 126 -22.46 34.89 24.87
CA ASP A 126 -22.60 34.10 26.10
C ASP A 126 -22.61 32.59 25.80
N VAL A 127 -23.34 32.18 24.74
CA VAL A 127 -23.40 30.77 24.30
C VAL A 127 -22.04 30.34 23.81
N LEU A 128 -21.34 31.11 22.97
CA LEU A 128 -19.99 30.77 22.50
C LEU A 128 -19.00 30.71 23.67
N THR A 129 -19.13 31.63 24.66
CA THR A 129 -18.26 31.63 25.85
C THR A 129 -18.49 30.35 26.70
N ARG A 130 -19.74 29.91 26.84
CA ARG A 130 -20.06 28.63 27.51
C ARG A 130 -19.48 27.44 26.76
N GLN A 131 -19.63 27.38 25.43
CA GLN A 131 -19.04 26.33 24.59
C GLN A 131 -17.52 26.29 24.68
N LEU A 132 -16.83 27.42 24.73
CA LEU A 132 -15.39 27.50 24.88
C LEU A 132 -14.91 26.95 26.24
N ARG A 133 -15.65 27.24 27.33
CA ARG A 133 -15.36 26.70 28.67
C ARG A 133 -15.61 25.17 28.70
N GLU A 134 -16.70 24.71 28.11
CA GLU A 134 -17.02 23.29 27.99
C GLU A 134 -15.93 22.55 27.18
N TRP A 135 -15.49 23.16 26.09
CA TRP A 135 -14.40 22.59 25.27
C TRP A 135 -13.12 22.39 26.09
N THR A 136 -12.71 23.34 26.88
CA THR A 136 -11.51 23.19 27.72
C THR A 136 -11.59 21.96 28.62
N ARG A 137 -12.76 21.69 29.22
CA ARG A 137 -12.97 20.47 30.04
C ARG A 137 -13.03 19.21 29.20
N THR A 138 -13.73 19.25 28.07
CA THR A 138 -13.90 18.10 27.17
C THR A 138 -12.57 17.66 26.58
N ARG A 139 -11.73 18.60 26.15
CA ARG A 139 -10.43 18.30 25.55
C ARG A 139 -9.54 17.44 26.44
N ASP A 140 -9.53 17.72 27.72
CA ASP A 140 -8.65 17.08 28.69
C ASP A 140 -9.08 15.62 28.99
N VAL A 141 -10.36 15.27 28.83
CA VAL A 141 -10.90 13.92 29.07
C VAL A 141 -11.12 13.10 27.80
N LEU A 142 -11.10 13.75 26.63
CA LEU A 142 -11.43 13.12 25.36
C LEU A 142 -10.54 11.90 25.01
N PRO A 143 -9.23 11.88 25.31
CA PRO A 143 -8.37 10.73 25.05
C PRO A 143 -8.77 9.47 25.81
N ASP A 144 -9.37 9.63 26.99
CA ASP A 144 -9.69 8.52 27.89
C ASP A 144 -11.16 8.05 27.76
N GLU A 145 -11.97 8.64 26.88
CA GLU A 145 -13.38 8.28 26.70
C GLU A 145 -13.61 6.98 25.93
N GLY A 146 -12.56 6.38 25.33
CA GLY A 146 -12.65 5.09 24.65
C GLY A 146 -12.85 5.18 23.13
N PHE A 147 -12.53 6.32 22.52
CA PHE A 147 -12.35 6.42 21.07
C PHE A 147 -11.20 5.53 20.59
N SER A 148 -11.34 4.94 19.41
CA SER A 148 -10.26 4.16 18.78
C SER A 148 -9.05 5.04 18.44
N LEU A 149 -9.30 6.32 18.23
CA LEU A 149 -8.28 7.32 17.91
C LEU A 149 -8.83 8.72 18.19
N VAL A 150 -7.98 9.61 18.75
CA VAL A 150 -8.26 11.04 18.88
C VAL A 150 -7.25 11.81 18.04
N LEU A 151 -7.76 12.63 17.13
CA LEU A 151 -6.96 13.46 16.23
C LEU A 151 -7.16 14.93 16.53
N HIS A 152 -6.12 15.71 16.35
CA HIS A 152 -6.18 17.17 16.37
C HIS A 152 -6.14 17.69 14.93
N GLU A 153 -7.18 18.40 14.50
CA GLU A 153 -7.39 19.13 13.23
C GLU A 153 -6.32 18.89 12.11
N THR A 154 -6.13 17.63 11.72
CA THR A 154 -5.17 17.24 10.67
C THR A 154 -5.90 16.86 9.39
N ALA A 155 -5.22 17.01 8.25
CA ALA A 155 -5.73 16.47 7.00
C ALA A 155 -5.86 14.95 7.09
N VAL A 156 -7.08 14.45 6.87
CA VAL A 156 -7.38 13.00 6.86
C VAL A 156 -7.87 12.56 5.49
N ARG A 157 -7.60 11.30 5.19
CA ARG A 157 -8.21 10.58 4.07
C ARG A 157 -8.81 9.30 4.63
N THR A 158 -9.98 8.91 4.15
CA THR A 158 -10.50 7.57 4.41
C THR A 158 -9.89 6.61 3.41
N ALA A 159 -9.49 5.45 3.90
CA ALA A 159 -9.08 4.34 3.06
C ALA A 159 -9.78 3.07 3.54
N PRO A 160 -10.04 2.11 2.64
CA PRO A 160 -10.54 0.80 3.02
C PRO A 160 -9.73 0.21 4.18
N PRO A 161 -10.33 -0.64 5.03
CA PRO A 161 -9.66 -1.23 6.20
C PRO A 161 -8.31 -1.88 5.86
N ALA A 162 -8.18 -2.50 4.69
CA ALA A 162 -6.95 -3.07 4.18
C ALA A 162 -5.79 -2.06 4.10
N PHE A 163 -6.06 -0.79 3.81
CA PHE A 163 -5.04 0.27 3.79
C PHE A 163 -4.64 0.74 5.19
N ALA A 164 -5.58 0.81 6.12
CA ALA A 164 -5.29 1.21 7.49
C ALA A 164 -4.46 0.15 8.22
N GLU A 165 -4.81 -1.13 8.07
CA GLU A 165 -4.02 -2.25 8.60
C GLU A 165 -2.63 -2.32 7.97
N ALA A 166 -2.54 -2.08 6.65
CA ALA A 166 -1.28 -1.98 5.93
C ALA A 166 -0.40 -0.84 6.44
N ALA A 167 -0.96 0.34 6.71
CA ALA A 167 -0.22 1.47 7.26
C ALA A 167 0.32 1.15 8.66
N THR A 168 -0.47 0.49 9.51
CA THR A 168 -0.05 0.06 10.86
C THR A 168 1.01 -1.04 10.80
N ALA A 169 0.88 -2.01 9.89
CA ALA A 169 1.87 -3.06 9.69
C ALA A 169 3.20 -2.48 9.15
N ARG A 170 3.14 -1.49 8.24
CA ARG A 170 4.31 -0.75 7.76
C ARG A 170 5.02 0.01 8.88
N GLN A 171 4.28 0.61 9.79
CA GLN A 171 4.84 1.35 10.92
C GLN A 171 5.59 0.42 11.88
N ARG A 172 5.04 -0.77 12.19
CA ARG A 172 5.73 -1.79 13.00
C ARG A 172 6.97 -2.37 12.30
N GLN A 173 6.96 -2.52 10.97
CA GLN A 173 8.14 -2.94 10.20
C GLN A 173 9.23 -1.88 10.11
N ALA A 174 8.86 -0.58 10.15
CA ALA A 174 9.83 0.52 10.15
C ALA A 174 10.52 0.71 11.51
N GLU A 175 9.90 0.24 12.60
CA GLU A 175 10.44 0.32 13.98
C GLU A 175 11.38 -0.84 14.32
N ALA A 176 11.35 -1.95 13.58
CA ALA A 176 12.34 -3.02 13.72
C ALA A 176 13.62 -2.66 12.94
N PRO A 177 14.83 -2.92 13.47
CA PRO A 177 16.06 -2.74 12.69
C PRO A 177 15.92 -3.54 11.40
N ALA A 178 15.91 -2.81 10.29
CA ALA A 178 15.54 -3.39 8.99
C ALA A 178 16.66 -4.32 8.51
N ARG A 179 16.53 -5.61 8.81
CA ARG A 179 17.37 -6.66 8.25
C ARG A 179 17.19 -6.69 6.73
N LEU A 180 18.28 -6.64 5.98
CA LEU A 180 18.25 -6.77 4.53
C LEU A 180 17.68 -8.15 4.14
N ARG A 181 16.62 -8.15 3.34
CA ARG A 181 16.01 -9.36 2.80
C ARG A 181 16.56 -9.66 1.42
N PHE A 182 16.51 -10.93 1.05
CA PHE A 182 16.98 -11.42 -0.25
C PHE A 182 15.87 -12.20 -0.95
N GLY A 183 15.54 -11.81 -2.18
CA GLY A 183 14.65 -12.56 -3.07
C GLY A 183 15.44 -13.17 -4.23
N LEU A 184 15.22 -14.43 -4.56
CA LEU A 184 15.70 -15.00 -5.81
C LEU A 184 14.80 -14.54 -6.95
N HIS A 185 15.35 -14.01 -8.04
CA HIS A 185 14.61 -13.63 -9.23
C HIS A 185 14.83 -14.60 -10.37
N LEU A 186 13.81 -15.37 -10.73
CA LEU A 186 13.81 -16.31 -11.85
C LEU A 186 13.37 -15.59 -13.13
N ALA A 187 14.29 -15.47 -14.09
CA ALA A 187 14.09 -14.83 -15.38
C ALA A 187 14.45 -15.75 -16.57
N GLU A 188 14.97 -16.92 -16.30
CA GLU A 188 15.38 -17.93 -17.28
C GLU A 188 14.83 -19.29 -16.85
N PHE A 189 14.34 -20.08 -17.82
CA PHE A 189 13.77 -21.40 -17.56
C PHE A 189 14.40 -22.51 -18.40
N LYS A 190 15.20 -22.15 -19.41
CA LYS A 190 15.87 -23.12 -20.24
C LYS A 190 16.84 -23.99 -19.44
N GLY A 191 16.57 -25.28 -19.37
CA GLY A 191 17.38 -26.22 -18.61
C GLY A 191 17.32 -26.04 -17.08
N VAL A 192 16.38 -25.28 -16.57
CA VAL A 192 16.20 -25.03 -15.13
C VAL A 192 15.20 -26.03 -14.55
N ASP A 193 15.62 -26.83 -13.55
CA ASP A 193 14.69 -27.49 -12.67
C ASP A 193 14.13 -26.51 -11.65
N VAL A 194 12.89 -26.05 -11.90
CA VAL A 194 12.22 -25.03 -11.08
C VAL A 194 12.05 -25.50 -9.63
N ARG A 195 11.73 -26.78 -9.40
CA ARG A 195 11.58 -27.34 -8.05
C ARG A 195 12.91 -27.32 -7.30
N ALA A 196 13.92 -27.90 -7.89
CA ALA A 196 15.24 -27.97 -7.26
C ALA A 196 15.81 -26.59 -6.98
N THR A 197 15.63 -25.64 -7.92
CA THR A 197 16.08 -24.24 -7.76
C THR A 197 15.33 -23.52 -6.64
N ALA A 198 14.00 -23.67 -6.54
CA ALA A 198 13.20 -23.04 -5.49
C ALA A 198 13.52 -23.60 -4.10
N GLN A 199 13.69 -24.92 -3.99
CA GLN A 199 14.09 -25.58 -2.75
C GLN A 199 15.52 -25.21 -2.32
N ALA A 200 16.45 -25.12 -3.28
CA ALA A 200 17.81 -24.66 -3.02
C ALA A 200 17.82 -23.19 -2.53
N ALA A 201 17.00 -22.32 -3.12
CA ALA A 201 16.86 -20.93 -2.65
C ALA A 201 16.32 -20.86 -1.23
N GLU A 202 15.30 -21.66 -0.90
CA GLU A 202 14.76 -21.72 0.45
C GLU A 202 15.79 -22.25 1.46
N ALA A 203 16.56 -23.25 1.09
CA ALA A 203 17.64 -23.80 1.90
C ALA A 203 18.81 -22.82 2.06
N ALA A 204 19.14 -22.05 1.02
CA ALA A 204 20.17 -21.00 1.03
C ALA A 204 19.77 -19.78 1.88
N GLY A 205 18.53 -19.71 2.37
CA GLY A 205 18.06 -18.65 3.25
C GLY A 205 17.48 -17.43 2.53
N PHE A 206 17.08 -17.56 1.26
CA PHE A 206 16.29 -16.52 0.60
C PHE A 206 14.95 -16.31 1.30
N ASP A 207 14.49 -15.06 1.35
CA ASP A 207 13.21 -14.67 1.96
C ASP A 207 12.04 -14.77 0.97
N ALA A 208 12.34 -14.80 -0.33
CA ALA A 208 11.34 -14.83 -1.39
C ALA A 208 11.88 -15.46 -2.70
N VAL A 209 10.96 -15.95 -3.52
CA VAL A 209 11.20 -16.29 -4.93
C VAL A 209 10.28 -15.44 -5.78
N TYR A 210 10.84 -14.69 -6.72
CA TYR A 210 10.14 -13.87 -7.68
C TYR A 210 10.32 -14.42 -9.09
N VAL A 211 9.24 -14.43 -9.87
CA VAL A 211 9.26 -14.86 -11.28
C VAL A 211 9.02 -13.65 -12.16
N MET A 212 9.81 -13.53 -13.23
CA MET A 212 9.61 -12.52 -14.25
C MET A 212 8.31 -12.80 -15.02
N ASP A 213 7.36 -11.87 -15.03
CA ASP A 213 6.06 -12.07 -15.70
C ASP A 213 6.10 -11.56 -17.15
N HIS A 214 6.46 -12.46 -18.03
CA HIS A 214 6.39 -12.32 -19.48
C HIS A 214 5.80 -13.60 -20.09
N PHE A 215 5.53 -13.60 -21.38
CA PHE A 215 4.97 -14.73 -22.13
C PHE A 215 5.93 -15.28 -23.17
N ARG A 216 7.08 -14.65 -23.31
CA ARG A 216 8.22 -15.07 -24.11
C ARG A 216 9.47 -14.43 -23.53
N GLN A 217 10.63 -15.01 -23.86
CA GLN A 217 11.89 -14.49 -23.34
C GLN A 217 12.18 -13.07 -23.87
N ILE A 218 12.67 -12.21 -22.99
CA ILE A 218 13.03 -10.81 -23.32
C ILE A 218 14.45 -10.74 -23.91
N PRO A 219 14.71 -9.82 -24.85
CA PRO A 219 16.00 -9.72 -25.55
C PRO A 219 17.21 -9.48 -24.64
N GLN A 220 16.99 -8.89 -23.45
CA GLN A 220 18.05 -8.61 -22.48
C GLN A 220 18.53 -9.87 -21.73
N VAL A 221 17.76 -10.97 -21.78
CA VAL A 221 18.01 -12.19 -21.05
C VAL A 221 18.34 -13.34 -22.00
N GLY A 222 17.53 -13.52 -23.04
CA GLY A 222 17.70 -14.65 -23.97
C GLY A 222 17.02 -14.40 -25.33
N ARG A 223 16.77 -15.49 -26.06
CA ARG A 223 16.10 -15.43 -27.36
C ARG A 223 14.59 -15.59 -27.16
N ALA A 224 13.80 -15.01 -28.07
CA ALA A 224 12.35 -15.13 -28.03
C ALA A 224 11.80 -16.58 -28.06
N TRP A 225 12.60 -17.52 -28.51
CA TRP A 225 12.28 -18.96 -28.62
C TRP A 225 12.83 -19.80 -27.47
N ASP A 226 13.58 -19.20 -26.54
CA ASP A 226 14.01 -19.91 -25.34
C ASP A 226 12.77 -20.19 -24.46
N ASP A 227 12.73 -21.38 -23.87
CA ASP A 227 11.61 -21.80 -23.01
C ASP A 227 11.33 -20.76 -21.94
N PHE A 228 10.06 -20.36 -21.84
CA PHE A 228 9.59 -19.40 -20.86
C PHE A 228 8.26 -19.87 -20.27
N LEU A 229 8.24 -20.11 -18.95
CA LEU A 229 7.06 -20.60 -18.25
C LEU A 229 6.15 -19.44 -17.85
N GLU A 230 4.82 -19.67 -17.90
CA GLU A 230 3.85 -18.72 -17.41
C GLU A 230 4.01 -18.53 -15.90
N SER A 231 4.11 -17.27 -15.48
CA SER A 231 4.65 -16.88 -14.18
C SER A 231 3.78 -17.31 -13.01
N TRP A 232 2.48 -17.10 -13.07
CA TRP A 232 1.57 -17.42 -11.96
C TRP A 232 1.35 -18.92 -11.81
N THR A 233 1.35 -19.66 -12.92
CA THR A 233 1.34 -21.13 -12.93
C THR A 233 2.64 -21.67 -12.31
N THR A 234 3.78 -21.09 -12.66
CA THR A 234 5.08 -21.44 -12.09
C THR A 234 5.13 -21.16 -10.58
N LEU A 235 4.60 -20.01 -10.14
CA LEU A 235 4.52 -19.67 -8.71
C LEU A 235 3.61 -20.65 -7.93
N ALA A 236 2.50 -21.11 -8.52
CA ALA A 236 1.66 -22.13 -7.90
C ALA A 236 2.40 -23.47 -7.73
N TYR A 237 3.21 -23.87 -8.73
CA TYR A 237 4.06 -25.04 -8.63
C TYR A 237 5.14 -24.88 -7.56
N ILE A 238 5.80 -23.71 -7.49
CA ILE A 238 6.79 -23.41 -6.45
C ILE A 238 6.13 -23.42 -5.05
N ALA A 239 4.91 -22.90 -4.92
CA ALA A 239 4.16 -22.90 -3.66
C ALA A 239 3.98 -24.33 -3.11
N ALA A 240 3.76 -25.30 -4.00
CA ALA A 240 3.56 -26.71 -3.62
C ALA A 240 4.85 -27.44 -3.20
N CYS A 241 6.03 -26.89 -3.49
CA CYS A 241 7.31 -27.52 -3.20
C CYS A 241 8.22 -26.71 -2.25
N THR A 242 7.71 -25.62 -1.68
CA THR A 242 8.38 -24.76 -0.69
C THR A 242 7.45 -24.45 0.49
N GLU A 243 8.01 -24.08 1.64
CA GLU A 243 7.24 -23.88 2.87
C GLU A 243 7.28 -22.44 3.40
N ARG A 244 8.39 -21.71 3.21
CA ARG A 244 8.67 -20.44 3.89
C ARG A 244 8.82 -19.24 2.97
N VAL A 245 9.44 -19.42 1.80
CA VAL A 245 9.72 -18.31 0.90
C VAL A 245 8.44 -17.64 0.41
N ARG A 246 8.42 -16.31 0.39
CA ARG A 246 7.36 -15.54 -0.24
C ARG A 246 7.43 -15.70 -1.75
N LEU A 247 6.30 -15.60 -2.42
CA LEU A 247 6.13 -15.94 -3.84
C LEU A 247 5.47 -14.79 -4.59
N GLY A 248 6.09 -14.28 -5.62
CA GLY A 248 5.51 -13.19 -6.36
C GLY A 248 6.06 -12.99 -7.75
N THR A 249 5.39 -12.15 -8.53
CA THR A 249 5.91 -11.69 -9.80
C THR A 249 6.78 -10.43 -9.61
N LEU A 250 7.82 -10.29 -10.43
CA LEU A 250 8.64 -9.09 -10.48
C LEU A 250 8.82 -8.67 -11.95
N VAL A 251 7.87 -7.94 -12.53
CA VAL A 251 6.53 -7.61 -12.04
C VAL A 251 5.51 -7.89 -13.13
N SER A 252 4.24 -8.16 -12.76
CA SER A 252 3.15 -8.29 -13.74
C SER A 252 2.86 -6.97 -14.42
N GLY A 253 2.86 -6.95 -15.75
CA GLY A 253 2.39 -5.80 -16.51
C GLY A 253 0.87 -5.64 -16.39
N VAL A 254 0.40 -4.43 -16.06
CA VAL A 254 -1.04 -4.16 -15.89
C VAL A 254 -1.87 -4.40 -17.15
N THR A 255 -1.23 -4.53 -18.30
CA THR A 255 -1.86 -4.78 -19.61
C THR A 255 -1.94 -6.26 -20.00
N TYR A 256 -1.32 -7.17 -19.22
CA TYR A 256 -1.26 -8.59 -19.56
C TYR A 256 -2.54 -9.36 -19.24
N ARG A 257 -3.26 -8.92 -18.20
CA ARG A 257 -4.46 -9.61 -17.70
C ARG A 257 -5.50 -8.59 -17.28
N ASN A 258 -6.78 -8.98 -17.32
CA ASN A 258 -7.80 -8.22 -16.60
C ASN A 258 -7.39 -8.10 -15.12
N VAL A 259 -7.43 -6.91 -14.56
CA VAL A 259 -6.91 -6.62 -13.20
C VAL A 259 -7.70 -7.39 -12.12
N ALA A 260 -9.02 -7.53 -12.26
CA ALA A 260 -9.81 -8.30 -11.31
C ALA A 260 -9.48 -9.81 -11.39
N HIS A 261 -9.21 -10.31 -12.60
CA HIS A 261 -8.71 -11.68 -12.78
C HIS A 261 -7.32 -11.87 -12.16
N LEU A 262 -6.41 -10.93 -12.36
CA LEU A 262 -5.10 -10.94 -11.69
C LEU A 262 -5.25 -10.98 -10.16
N GLY A 263 -6.15 -10.16 -9.61
CA GLY A 263 -6.46 -10.16 -8.19
C GLY A 263 -6.96 -11.51 -7.68
N LYS A 264 -7.77 -12.21 -8.50
CA LYS A 264 -8.25 -13.57 -8.19
C LYS A 264 -7.12 -14.59 -8.22
N ILE A 265 -6.24 -14.53 -9.21
CA ILE A 265 -5.06 -15.41 -9.31
C ILE A 265 -4.16 -15.22 -8.07
N ALA A 266 -3.84 -13.98 -7.72
CA ALA A 266 -3.01 -13.66 -6.57
C ALA A 266 -3.61 -14.16 -5.24
N ALA A 267 -4.93 -13.96 -5.04
CA ALA A 267 -5.62 -14.47 -3.86
C ALA A 267 -5.65 -16.00 -3.80
N THR A 268 -5.75 -16.67 -4.95
CA THR A 268 -5.69 -18.14 -5.03
C THR A 268 -4.30 -18.62 -4.65
N LEU A 269 -3.23 -18.04 -5.19
CA LEU A 269 -1.86 -18.35 -4.81
C LEU A 269 -1.63 -18.12 -3.31
N ASP A 270 -2.15 -17.03 -2.76
CA ASP A 270 -2.02 -16.68 -1.35
C ASP A 270 -2.60 -17.77 -0.45
N VAL A 271 -3.82 -18.21 -0.75
CA VAL A 271 -4.49 -19.27 0.01
C VAL A 271 -3.76 -20.61 -0.13
N LEU A 272 -3.37 -21.01 -1.34
CA LEU A 272 -2.67 -22.27 -1.60
C LEU A 272 -1.28 -22.32 -0.96
N SER A 273 -0.62 -21.16 -0.82
CA SER A 273 0.69 -21.03 -0.20
C SER A 273 0.66 -20.73 1.30
N GLY A 274 -0.52 -20.62 1.92
CA GLY A 274 -0.65 -20.27 3.35
C GLY A 274 -0.27 -18.82 3.67
N GLY A 275 -0.56 -17.87 2.79
CA GLY A 275 -0.34 -16.44 3.02
C GLY A 275 1.02 -15.91 2.55
N ARG A 276 1.70 -16.62 1.62
CA ARG A 276 3.03 -16.24 1.13
C ARG A 276 3.05 -15.43 -0.16
N ALA A 277 1.90 -15.10 -0.75
CA ALA A 277 1.86 -14.38 -2.02
C ALA A 277 2.30 -12.91 -1.90
N VAL A 278 2.92 -12.42 -2.97
CA VAL A 278 3.28 -11.01 -3.21
C VAL A 278 2.82 -10.63 -4.61
N CYS A 279 2.13 -9.51 -4.77
CA CYS A 279 1.65 -9.03 -6.06
C CYS A 279 2.58 -7.93 -6.58
N GLY A 280 3.46 -8.26 -7.51
CA GLY A 280 4.25 -7.26 -8.21
C GLY A 280 3.48 -6.68 -9.40
N LEU A 281 3.45 -5.35 -9.54
CA LEU A 281 2.77 -4.63 -10.61
C LEU A 281 3.71 -3.66 -11.32
N GLY A 282 3.57 -3.54 -12.62
CA GLY A 282 4.33 -2.60 -13.43
C GLY A 282 3.54 -2.09 -14.62
N LEU A 283 4.11 -1.09 -15.30
CA LEU A 283 3.46 -0.39 -16.38
C LEU A 283 3.37 -1.21 -17.69
N ALA A 284 4.05 -2.34 -17.78
CA ALA A 284 4.44 -3.03 -18.99
C ALA A 284 5.33 -2.17 -19.92
N TRP A 285 6.14 -2.82 -20.72
CA TRP A 285 7.07 -2.12 -21.61
C TRP A 285 7.29 -2.84 -22.96
N PHE A 286 7.13 -4.18 -22.98
CA PHE A 286 7.50 -5.01 -24.12
C PHE A 286 6.38 -5.05 -25.16
N LYS A 287 6.40 -4.05 -26.07
CA LYS A 287 5.38 -3.88 -27.12
C LYS A 287 5.31 -5.06 -28.09
N ASP A 288 6.47 -5.67 -28.43
CA ASP A 288 6.51 -6.78 -29.39
C ASP A 288 5.85 -8.04 -28.85
N GLU A 289 5.87 -8.24 -27.54
CA GLU A 289 5.14 -9.31 -26.88
C GLU A 289 3.61 -9.11 -27.00
N HIS A 290 3.12 -7.90 -26.71
CA HIS A 290 1.70 -7.56 -26.89
C HIS A 290 1.25 -7.81 -28.34
N LYS A 291 2.05 -7.36 -29.30
CA LYS A 291 1.79 -7.60 -30.71
C LYS A 291 1.75 -9.09 -31.06
N ALA A 292 2.68 -9.88 -30.52
CA ALA A 292 2.75 -11.32 -30.79
C ALA A 292 1.55 -12.11 -30.26
N TYR A 293 0.96 -11.63 -29.14
CA TYR A 293 -0.21 -12.25 -28.53
C TYR A 293 -1.55 -11.57 -28.91
N GLY A 294 -1.51 -10.59 -29.81
CA GLY A 294 -2.72 -9.88 -30.23
C GLY A 294 -3.35 -9.00 -29.15
N TRP A 295 -2.56 -8.54 -28.19
CA TRP A 295 -3.03 -7.69 -27.11
C TRP A 295 -2.80 -6.21 -27.41
N ASP A 296 -3.71 -5.38 -26.90
CA ASP A 296 -3.56 -3.94 -26.96
C ASP A 296 -2.35 -3.48 -26.15
N PHE A 297 -1.63 -2.50 -26.70
CA PHE A 297 -0.56 -1.80 -25.99
C PHE A 297 -0.91 -0.31 -25.92
N PRO A 298 -1.69 0.11 -24.92
CA PRO A 298 -2.12 1.48 -24.76
C PRO A 298 -0.94 2.45 -24.64
N ASN A 299 -1.19 3.72 -24.88
CA ASN A 299 -0.15 4.74 -24.69
C ASN A 299 0.26 4.84 -23.19
N VAL A 300 1.37 5.50 -22.94
CA VAL A 300 1.98 5.56 -21.61
C VAL A 300 1.04 6.19 -20.55
N ARG A 301 0.25 7.19 -20.95
CA ARG A 301 -0.69 7.89 -20.07
C ARG A 301 -1.84 6.95 -19.65
N GLU A 302 -2.38 6.21 -20.58
CA GLU A 302 -3.44 5.21 -20.32
C GLU A 302 -2.94 4.07 -19.43
N ARG A 303 -1.72 3.58 -19.69
CA ARG A 303 -1.10 2.54 -18.83
C ARG A 303 -0.87 3.03 -17.40
N TYR A 304 -0.50 4.32 -17.19
CA TYR A 304 -0.41 4.89 -15.84
C TYR A 304 -1.79 5.02 -15.17
N ALA A 305 -2.82 5.38 -15.92
CA ALA A 305 -4.19 5.42 -15.40
C ALA A 305 -4.65 4.00 -15.00
N LEU A 306 -4.37 3.00 -15.84
CA LEU A 306 -4.66 1.59 -15.55
C LEU A 306 -3.89 1.07 -14.33
N LEU A 307 -2.61 1.44 -14.18
CA LEU A 307 -1.81 1.08 -13.01
C LEU A 307 -2.38 1.73 -11.72
N GLU A 308 -2.76 3.00 -11.78
CA GLU A 308 -3.36 3.70 -10.64
C GLU A 308 -4.70 3.07 -10.25
N ASP A 309 -5.55 2.73 -11.21
CA ASP A 309 -6.80 2.02 -10.97
C ASP A 309 -6.57 0.61 -10.39
N ALA A 310 -5.59 -0.13 -10.91
CA ALA A 310 -5.24 -1.47 -10.42
C ALA A 310 -4.79 -1.44 -8.95
N LEU A 311 -3.98 -0.46 -8.58
CA LEU A 311 -3.48 -0.29 -7.21
C LEU A 311 -4.61 0.06 -6.21
N GLN A 312 -5.68 0.67 -6.69
CA GLN A 312 -6.87 0.97 -5.88
C GLN A 312 -7.87 -0.20 -5.86
N LEU A 313 -8.06 -0.87 -7.00
CA LEU A 313 -9.02 -1.98 -7.12
C LEU A 313 -8.59 -3.22 -6.33
N LEU A 314 -7.30 -3.63 -6.41
CA LEU A 314 -6.85 -4.88 -5.81
C LEU A 314 -7.11 -4.99 -4.30
N PRO A 315 -6.81 -3.98 -3.47
CA PRO A 315 -7.16 -4.02 -2.06
C PRO A 315 -8.66 -4.07 -1.78
N LEU A 316 -9.48 -3.43 -2.62
CA LEU A 316 -10.95 -3.53 -2.52
C LEU A 316 -11.43 -4.94 -2.84
N LEU A 317 -10.89 -5.53 -3.91
CA LEU A 317 -11.22 -6.89 -4.35
C LEU A 317 -10.90 -7.93 -3.27
N TRP A 318 -9.78 -7.77 -2.54
CA TRP A 318 -9.37 -8.64 -1.45
C TRP A 318 -10.09 -8.35 -0.11
N GLY A 319 -10.82 -7.26 -0.04
CA GLY A 319 -11.63 -6.88 1.11
C GLY A 319 -12.89 -7.73 1.30
N LYS A 320 -13.68 -7.39 2.30
CA LYS A 320 -14.99 -8.02 2.55
C LYS A 320 -16.07 -7.39 1.66
N GLY A 321 -17.04 -8.22 1.24
CA GLY A 321 -18.19 -7.76 0.46
C GLY A 321 -17.89 -7.69 -1.03
N SER A 322 -18.68 -6.90 -1.74
CA SER A 322 -18.60 -6.69 -3.18
C SER A 322 -18.82 -5.22 -3.55
N PRO A 323 -17.96 -4.28 -3.06
CA PRO A 323 -18.11 -2.87 -3.39
C PRO A 323 -17.90 -2.64 -4.88
N GLY A 324 -18.64 -1.69 -5.48
CA GLY A 324 -18.35 -1.22 -6.82
C GLY A 324 -17.07 -0.39 -6.85
N PHE A 325 -16.30 -0.51 -7.93
CA PHE A 325 -15.14 0.31 -8.22
C PHE A 325 -15.28 1.04 -9.55
N GLN A 326 -15.19 2.36 -9.53
CA GLN A 326 -15.19 3.22 -10.70
C GLN A 326 -13.86 4.00 -10.72
N GLY A 327 -12.93 3.55 -11.57
CA GLY A 327 -11.65 4.20 -11.81
C GLY A 327 -11.69 5.13 -13.02
N ARG A 328 -10.52 5.48 -13.54
CA ARG A 328 -10.37 6.25 -14.79
C ARG A 328 -10.53 5.39 -16.03
N VAL A 329 -10.13 4.13 -15.95
CA VAL A 329 -10.10 3.14 -17.04
C VAL A 329 -10.90 1.91 -16.65
N LEU A 330 -10.80 1.47 -15.40
CA LEU A 330 -11.48 0.29 -14.91
C LEU A 330 -12.83 0.63 -14.30
N ASN A 331 -13.85 -0.16 -14.68
CA ASN A 331 -15.15 -0.17 -14.04
C ASN A 331 -15.48 -1.61 -13.64
N VAL A 332 -15.58 -1.86 -12.34
CA VAL A 332 -15.90 -3.17 -11.78
C VAL A 332 -17.13 -3.02 -10.89
N PRO A 333 -18.33 -3.41 -11.36
CA PRO A 333 -19.56 -3.23 -10.61
C PRO A 333 -19.57 -3.94 -9.26
N GLU A 334 -18.92 -5.10 -9.17
CA GLU A 334 -18.84 -5.93 -7.98
C GLU A 334 -17.38 -6.41 -7.79
N ALA A 335 -16.60 -5.67 -7.01
CA ALA A 335 -15.23 -6.09 -6.66
C ALA A 335 -15.28 -7.18 -5.57
N MET A 336 -15.44 -8.42 -5.99
CA MET A 336 -15.59 -9.58 -5.11
C MET A 336 -14.54 -10.66 -5.40
N CYS A 337 -13.84 -11.12 -4.35
CA CYS A 337 -12.86 -12.20 -4.45
C CYS A 337 -12.94 -13.15 -3.24
N TYR A 338 -13.48 -14.35 -3.47
CA TYR A 338 -13.51 -15.44 -2.50
C TYR A 338 -12.88 -16.70 -3.08
N PRO A 339 -11.98 -17.43 -2.38
CA PRO A 339 -11.52 -17.10 -1.02
C PRO A 339 -10.76 -15.77 -0.98
N ARG A 340 -10.79 -15.12 0.18
CA ARG A 340 -10.00 -13.93 0.47
C ARG A 340 -8.56 -14.34 0.82
N PRO A 341 -7.57 -13.42 0.65
CA PRO A 341 -6.22 -13.66 1.14
C PRO A 341 -6.20 -14.04 2.63
N VAL A 342 -5.26 -14.92 2.99
CA VAL A 342 -5.14 -15.49 4.35
C VAL A 342 -5.04 -14.41 5.43
N HIS A 343 -4.25 -13.37 5.17
CA HIS A 343 -4.06 -12.23 6.08
C HIS A 343 -4.93 -11.01 5.73
N GLY A 344 -5.99 -11.21 4.95
CA GLY A 344 -6.91 -10.16 4.52
C GLY A 344 -6.36 -9.21 3.44
N ARG A 345 -5.08 -9.35 3.06
CA ARG A 345 -4.38 -8.55 2.04
C ARG A 345 -3.18 -9.30 1.47
N ILE A 346 -2.76 -8.90 0.28
CA ILE A 346 -1.50 -9.33 -0.33
C ILE A 346 -0.58 -8.13 -0.47
N PRO A 347 0.70 -8.20 -0.07
CA PRO A 347 1.66 -7.12 -0.28
C PRO A 347 1.80 -6.78 -1.76
N ILE A 348 1.82 -5.49 -2.09
CA ILE A 348 1.98 -5.00 -3.46
C ILE A 348 3.36 -4.36 -3.63
N ILE A 349 4.09 -4.77 -4.67
CA ILE A 349 5.34 -4.14 -5.11
C ILE A 349 5.09 -3.45 -6.44
N VAL A 350 5.43 -2.17 -6.57
CA VAL A 350 5.40 -1.47 -7.86
C VAL A 350 6.80 -1.42 -8.44
N GLY A 351 6.97 -2.02 -9.63
CA GLY A 351 8.25 -2.01 -10.36
C GLY A 351 8.34 -0.89 -11.39
N GLY A 352 9.49 -0.24 -11.43
CA GLY A 352 9.82 0.76 -12.44
C GLY A 352 10.62 1.95 -11.92
N ASN A 353 11.30 2.60 -12.84
CA ASN A 353 12.29 3.63 -12.55
C ASN A 353 11.79 5.08 -12.64
N GLY A 354 10.51 5.30 -12.98
CA GLY A 354 9.94 6.63 -13.19
C GLY A 354 9.72 7.41 -11.88
N GLU A 355 10.51 8.48 -11.66
CA GLU A 355 10.49 9.22 -10.39
C GLU A 355 9.19 9.98 -10.15
N ARG A 356 8.64 10.65 -11.18
CA ARG A 356 7.43 11.49 -11.06
C ARG A 356 6.13 10.70 -10.93
N HIS A 357 6.02 9.56 -11.59
CA HIS A 357 4.77 8.80 -11.66
C HIS A 357 4.87 7.48 -10.94
N THR A 358 5.85 6.62 -11.29
CA THR A 358 5.95 5.26 -10.72
C THR A 358 6.24 5.30 -9.22
N LEU A 359 7.28 6.06 -8.78
CA LEU A 359 7.61 6.15 -7.35
C LEU A 359 6.50 6.86 -6.56
N ARG A 360 5.81 7.85 -7.15
CA ARG A 360 4.65 8.49 -6.51
C ARG A 360 3.51 7.49 -6.29
N LEU A 361 3.15 6.70 -7.31
CA LEU A 361 2.10 5.69 -7.18
C LEU A 361 2.49 4.59 -6.18
N ALA A 362 3.74 4.12 -6.23
CA ALA A 362 4.26 3.19 -5.23
C ALA A 362 4.15 3.73 -3.82
N ALA A 363 4.57 4.97 -3.60
CA ALA A 363 4.49 5.65 -2.31
C ALA A 363 3.06 5.83 -1.79
N GLN A 364 2.11 6.02 -2.70
CA GLN A 364 0.72 6.29 -2.36
C GLN A 364 -0.08 5.00 -2.07
N TYR A 365 0.19 3.92 -2.81
CA TYR A 365 -0.69 2.76 -2.84
C TYR A 365 -0.02 1.41 -2.55
N ALA A 366 1.32 1.32 -2.65
CA ALA A 366 2.03 0.04 -2.54
C ALA A 366 2.83 -0.11 -1.25
N ASP A 367 3.20 -1.35 -0.93
CA ASP A 367 4.07 -1.69 0.20
C ASP A 367 5.53 -1.42 -0.12
N ALA A 368 5.91 -1.59 -1.39
CA ALA A 368 7.29 -1.39 -1.83
C ALA A 368 7.36 -0.83 -3.25
N ALA A 369 8.46 -0.11 -3.52
CA ALA A 369 8.89 0.28 -4.86
C ALA A 369 10.13 -0.54 -5.24
N ASN A 370 10.12 -1.20 -6.40
CA ASN A 370 11.28 -1.88 -6.95
C ASN A 370 11.96 -1.02 -8.00
N VAL A 371 13.27 -0.81 -7.83
CA VAL A 371 14.09 -0.01 -8.73
C VAL A 371 15.30 -0.77 -9.24
N MET A 372 15.84 -0.33 -10.37
CA MET A 372 17.09 -0.83 -10.95
C MET A 372 18.05 0.33 -11.17
N GLY A 373 19.33 0.03 -11.26
CA GLY A 373 20.40 0.98 -11.55
C GLY A 373 21.61 0.75 -10.65
N ASP A 374 22.62 1.60 -10.83
CA ASP A 374 23.80 1.65 -9.97
C ASP A 374 23.47 2.24 -8.58
N LEU A 375 24.43 2.21 -7.69
CA LEU A 375 24.27 2.65 -6.30
C LEU A 375 23.87 4.14 -6.21
N GLU A 376 24.39 5.00 -7.09
CA GLU A 376 24.06 6.42 -7.13
C GLU A 376 22.59 6.63 -7.54
N THR A 377 22.15 5.92 -8.59
CA THR A 377 20.75 5.90 -9.02
C THR A 377 19.83 5.42 -7.91
N VAL A 378 20.21 4.35 -7.19
CA VAL A 378 19.43 3.83 -6.07
C VAL A 378 19.32 4.86 -4.94
N ARG A 379 20.43 5.51 -4.55
CA ARG A 379 20.44 6.59 -3.54
C ARG A 379 19.52 7.75 -3.91
N ARG A 380 19.59 8.20 -5.16
CA ARG A 380 18.71 9.26 -5.67
C ARG A 380 17.24 8.85 -5.60
N LYS A 381 16.89 7.65 -6.05
CA LYS A 381 15.52 7.14 -6.03
C LYS A 381 15.02 6.90 -4.60
N ALA A 382 15.87 6.45 -3.69
CA ALA A 382 15.57 6.37 -2.27
C ALA A 382 15.20 7.73 -1.68
N SER A 383 15.93 8.78 -2.05
CA SER A 383 15.63 10.15 -1.63
C SER A 383 14.28 10.63 -2.17
N VAL A 384 14.01 10.40 -3.46
CA VAL A 384 12.73 10.75 -4.08
C VAL A 384 11.56 10.00 -3.44
N LEU A 385 11.70 8.69 -3.22
CA LEU A 385 10.66 7.89 -2.58
C LEU A 385 10.33 8.38 -1.18
N ARG A 386 11.37 8.71 -0.37
CA ARG A 386 11.19 9.26 0.98
C ARG A 386 10.48 10.62 1.02
N GLN A 387 10.61 11.43 -0.04
CA GLN A 387 9.85 12.69 -0.17
C GLN A 387 8.35 12.45 -0.34
N TYR A 388 7.98 11.37 -1.06
CA TYR A 388 6.58 11.00 -1.23
C TYR A 388 6.01 10.27 0.00
N ASN A 389 6.73 9.26 0.51
CA ASN A 389 6.34 8.50 1.70
C ASN A 389 7.55 7.78 2.31
N ARG A 390 7.83 8.03 3.59
CA ARG A 390 8.95 7.40 4.31
C ARG A 390 8.72 5.93 4.67
N GLN A 391 7.47 5.46 4.63
CA GLN A 391 7.10 4.10 5.05
C GLN A 391 7.12 3.09 3.90
N THR A 392 7.11 3.54 2.64
CA THR A 392 7.17 2.63 1.49
C THR A 392 8.57 2.03 1.39
N ALA A 393 8.65 0.69 1.40
CA ALA A 393 9.91 -0.02 1.30
C ALA A 393 10.58 0.22 -0.06
N LEU A 394 11.91 0.34 -0.07
CA LEU A 394 12.69 0.34 -1.31
C LEU A 394 13.27 -1.05 -1.52
N THR A 395 13.03 -1.62 -2.69
CA THR A 395 13.63 -2.89 -3.12
C THR A 395 14.44 -2.68 -4.39
N HIS A 396 15.44 -3.52 -4.63
CA HIS A 396 16.36 -3.37 -5.75
C HIS A 396 16.55 -4.68 -6.50
N LEU A 397 16.32 -4.66 -7.82
CA LEU A 397 16.62 -5.80 -8.69
C LEU A 397 18.03 -5.67 -9.26
N THR A 398 18.82 -6.73 -9.10
CA THR A 398 20.18 -6.80 -9.60
C THR A 398 20.58 -8.22 -10.01
N THR A 399 21.68 -8.35 -10.74
CA THR A 399 22.33 -9.64 -11.02
C THR A 399 23.55 -9.79 -10.12
N ALA A 400 23.88 -11.01 -9.71
CA ALA A 400 25.10 -11.34 -8.98
C ALA A 400 25.69 -12.66 -9.48
N LEU A 401 26.84 -12.59 -10.08
CA LEU A 401 27.69 -13.74 -10.34
C LEU A 401 28.65 -13.86 -9.15
N VAL A 402 28.30 -14.68 -8.19
CA VAL A 402 29.01 -14.80 -6.92
C VAL A 402 29.80 -16.12 -6.86
N SER A 403 31.03 -16.06 -6.36
CA SER A 403 31.92 -17.20 -6.21
C SER A 403 32.63 -17.17 -4.86
N ARG A 404 33.15 -18.31 -4.44
CA ARG A 404 33.94 -18.46 -3.21
C ARG A 404 35.32 -17.79 -3.29
N ASP A 405 35.94 -17.84 -4.46
CA ASP A 405 37.27 -17.33 -4.69
C ASP A 405 37.45 -16.84 -6.14
N ASP A 406 38.55 -16.16 -6.40
CA ASP A 406 38.86 -15.56 -7.70
C ASP A 406 39.02 -16.58 -8.82
N ARG A 407 39.58 -17.76 -8.52
CA ARG A 407 39.80 -18.80 -9.51
C ARG A 407 38.48 -19.36 -10.03
N ALA A 408 37.56 -19.68 -9.12
CA ALA A 408 36.23 -20.14 -9.45
C ALA A 408 35.42 -19.03 -10.14
N LEU A 409 35.60 -17.76 -9.72
CA LEU A 409 35.01 -16.60 -10.36
C LEU A 409 35.44 -16.47 -11.82
N ASP A 410 36.72 -16.58 -12.10
CA ASP A 410 37.25 -16.54 -13.46
C ASP A 410 36.65 -17.63 -14.35
N ALA A 411 36.52 -18.83 -13.86
CA ALA A 411 35.89 -19.94 -14.57
C ALA A 411 34.42 -19.67 -14.91
N LEU A 412 33.63 -19.10 -13.95
CA LEU A 412 32.23 -18.75 -14.15
C LEU A 412 32.06 -17.60 -15.14
N VAL A 413 32.93 -16.60 -15.11
CA VAL A 413 32.94 -15.50 -16.08
C VAL A 413 33.22 -16.03 -17.48
N GLU A 414 34.22 -16.88 -17.65
CA GLU A 414 34.56 -17.48 -18.96
C GLU A 414 33.42 -18.35 -19.49
N ALA A 415 32.79 -19.16 -18.65
CA ALA A 415 31.66 -20.00 -19.05
C ALA A 415 30.43 -19.21 -19.47
N GLY A 416 30.16 -18.10 -18.78
CA GLY A 416 28.93 -17.31 -18.99
C GLY A 416 29.02 -16.21 -20.06
N ARG A 417 30.22 -15.71 -20.37
CA ARG A 417 30.37 -14.53 -21.23
C ARG A 417 30.02 -14.77 -22.71
N GLY A 418 30.10 -15.99 -23.19
CA GLY A 418 29.91 -16.29 -24.60
C GLY A 418 30.90 -15.49 -25.50
N ARG A 419 30.35 -14.68 -26.40
CA ARG A 419 31.18 -13.82 -27.32
C ARG A 419 31.45 -12.42 -26.73
N ARG A 420 30.95 -12.07 -25.55
CA ARG A 420 31.14 -10.77 -24.93
C ARG A 420 32.58 -10.62 -24.42
N PRO A 421 33.17 -9.40 -24.43
CA PRO A 421 34.43 -9.16 -23.75
C PRO A 421 34.27 -9.50 -22.23
N ARG A 422 35.32 -10.08 -21.66
CA ARG A 422 35.31 -10.57 -20.26
C ARG A 422 34.88 -9.49 -19.28
N ASP A 423 35.51 -8.34 -19.32
CA ASP A 423 35.24 -7.25 -18.37
C ASP A 423 33.84 -6.65 -18.55
N THR A 424 33.36 -6.56 -19.79
CA THR A 424 31.98 -6.11 -20.08
C THR A 424 30.95 -7.06 -19.49
N TYR A 425 31.19 -8.38 -19.60
CA TYR A 425 30.28 -9.38 -19.01
C TYR A 425 30.37 -9.36 -17.49
N ALA A 426 31.57 -9.38 -16.92
CA ALA A 426 31.81 -9.37 -15.50
C ALA A 426 31.13 -8.16 -14.82
N ALA A 427 31.26 -6.97 -15.42
CA ALA A 427 30.58 -5.77 -14.95
C ALA A 427 29.05 -5.89 -15.04
N ALA A 428 28.52 -6.43 -16.15
CA ALA A 428 27.08 -6.55 -16.37
C ALA A 428 26.39 -7.52 -15.40
N VAL A 429 27.10 -8.54 -14.94
CA VAL A 429 26.59 -9.54 -13.98
C VAL A 429 27.09 -9.27 -12.56
N HIS A 430 27.81 -8.17 -12.33
CA HIS A 430 28.45 -7.85 -11.04
C HIS A 430 29.24 -9.06 -10.50
N ALA A 431 30.17 -9.55 -11.29
CA ALA A 431 31.01 -10.67 -10.90
C ALA A 431 31.88 -10.31 -9.70
N GLY A 432 31.89 -11.14 -8.66
CA GLY A 432 32.65 -10.90 -7.44
C GLY A 432 32.65 -12.10 -6.50
N THR A 433 33.52 -12.03 -5.50
CA THR A 433 33.58 -13.01 -4.40
C THR A 433 32.44 -12.80 -3.40
N VAL A 434 32.32 -13.69 -2.43
CA VAL A 434 31.39 -13.56 -1.29
C VAL A 434 31.58 -12.21 -0.59
N ASP A 435 32.82 -11.83 -0.30
CA ASP A 435 33.15 -10.58 0.43
C ASP A 435 32.80 -9.34 -0.39
N ASP A 436 33.05 -9.35 -1.72
CA ASP A 436 32.68 -8.27 -2.61
C ASP A 436 31.17 -8.03 -2.57
N HIS A 437 30.36 -9.09 -2.63
CA HIS A 437 28.90 -9.00 -2.58
C HIS A 437 28.38 -8.61 -1.20
N ILE A 438 29.02 -9.05 -0.10
CA ILE A 438 28.69 -8.56 1.26
C ILE A 438 28.89 -7.04 1.31
N GLY A 439 30.03 -6.53 0.85
CA GLY A 439 30.32 -5.10 0.80
C GLY A 439 29.30 -4.32 -0.04
N ARG A 440 29.00 -4.84 -1.24
CA ARG A 440 28.03 -4.25 -2.16
C ARG A 440 26.61 -4.19 -1.58
N PHE A 441 26.14 -5.27 -0.96
CA PHE A 441 24.79 -5.30 -0.39
C PHE A 441 24.68 -4.49 0.90
N ARG A 442 25.74 -4.33 1.69
CA ARG A 442 25.80 -3.37 2.79
C ARG A 442 25.63 -1.95 2.27
N ALA A 443 26.34 -1.56 1.20
CA ALA A 443 26.18 -0.24 0.60
C ALA A 443 24.76 0.03 0.06
N LEU A 444 24.06 -0.99 -0.45
CA LEU A 444 22.65 -0.90 -0.83
C LEU A 444 21.76 -0.73 0.41
N ALA A 445 21.96 -1.49 1.46
CA ALA A 445 21.23 -1.38 2.72
C ALA A 445 21.39 0.01 3.34
N ASP A 446 22.62 0.54 3.39
CA ASP A 446 22.93 1.90 3.87
C ASP A 446 22.25 2.98 3.04
N SER A 447 21.93 2.68 1.78
CA SER A 447 21.15 3.56 0.89
C SER A 447 19.65 3.51 1.14
N GLY A 448 19.19 2.62 2.04
CA GLY A 448 17.79 2.44 2.40
C GLY A 448 17.08 1.32 1.66
N VAL A 449 17.80 0.45 0.94
CA VAL A 449 17.25 -0.78 0.34
C VAL A 449 16.94 -1.77 1.45
N GLN A 450 15.72 -2.29 1.47
CA GLN A 450 15.26 -3.25 2.48
C GLN A 450 15.17 -4.68 1.94
N GLU A 451 15.14 -4.85 0.62
CA GLU A 451 15.16 -6.15 -0.01
C GLU A 451 15.89 -6.08 -1.37
N VAL A 452 16.83 -6.99 -1.59
CA VAL A 452 17.53 -7.15 -2.86
C VAL A 452 16.99 -8.38 -3.57
N MET A 453 16.43 -8.20 -4.76
CA MET A 453 16.03 -9.27 -5.65
C MET A 453 17.22 -9.61 -6.54
N VAL A 454 17.74 -10.81 -6.40
CA VAL A 454 18.99 -11.24 -7.05
C VAL A 454 18.69 -12.24 -8.14
N ARG A 455 19.12 -11.95 -9.37
CA ARG A 455 19.24 -12.94 -10.44
C ARG A 455 20.62 -13.60 -10.35
N LEU A 456 20.66 -14.91 -10.24
CA LEU A 456 21.89 -15.71 -10.30
C LEU A 456 22.05 -16.25 -11.71
N PRO A 457 23.09 -15.86 -12.46
CA PRO A 457 23.26 -16.27 -13.87
C PRO A 457 23.82 -17.67 -14.03
N HIS A 458 24.23 -18.34 -12.93
CA HIS A 458 24.74 -19.69 -12.92
C HIS A 458 24.27 -20.42 -11.66
N PRO A 459 23.92 -21.73 -11.73
CA PRO A 459 23.46 -22.48 -10.55
C PRO A 459 24.54 -22.57 -9.46
N ASP A 460 25.81 -22.59 -9.80
CA ASP A 460 26.92 -22.67 -8.83
C ASP A 460 27.04 -21.41 -7.96
N CYS A 461 26.32 -20.32 -8.31
CA CYS A 461 26.23 -19.12 -7.47
C CYS A 461 25.35 -19.31 -6.23
N MET A 462 24.53 -20.37 -6.17
CA MET A 462 23.57 -20.57 -5.09
C MET A 462 24.24 -20.77 -3.73
N GLU A 463 25.25 -21.61 -3.68
CA GLU A 463 25.94 -21.89 -2.41
C GLU A 463 26.78 -20.67 -1.93
N PRO A 464 27.64 -20.03 -2.75
CA PRO A 464 28.30 -18.79 -2.33
C PRO A 464 27.30 -17.70 -1.92
N MET A 465 26.16 -17.60 -2.59
CA MET A 465 25.11 -16.65 -2.20
C MET A 465 24.52 -16.95 -0.82
N SER A 466 24.44 -18.22 -0.40
CA SER A 466 24.01 -18.57 0.95
C SER A 466 24.93 -18.01 2.04
N GLN A 467 26.25 -17.97 1.78
CA GLN A 467 27.23 -17.34 2.69
C GLN A 467 27.04 -15.82 2.74
N VAL A 468 26.79 -15.19 1.58
CA VAL A 468 26.46 -13.76 1.54
C VAL A 468 25.20 -13.48 2.38
N ILE A 469 24.14 -14.26 2.21
CA ILE A 469 22.87 -14.09 2.96
C ILE A 469 23.13 -14.28 4.47
N ALA A 470 23.92 -15.28 4.86
CA ALA A 470 24.24 -15.55 6.27
C ALA A 470 24.88 -14.34 6.97
N ALA A 471 25.72 -13.56 6.26
CA ALA A 471 26.36 -12.34 6.82
C ALA A 471 25.36 -11.21 7.18
N PHE A 472 24.10 -11.32 6.78
CA PHE A 472 22.99 -10.40 7.10
C PHE A 472 21.97 -11.02 8.07
N ARG A 473 22.27 -12.19 8.66
CA ARG A 473 21.36 -12.93 9.55
C ARG A 473 21.73 -12.83 11.02
N GLY A 474 22.95 -12.35 11.28
CA GLY A 474 23.48 -12.18 12.63
C GLY A 474 22.95 -10.97 13.37
#